data_cc238a559e7e4d85718fdb808df71907
#
_entry.id   cc238a559e7e4d85718fdb808df71907
#
_cell.length_a   1.000
_cell.length_b   1.000
_cell.length_c   1.000
_cell.angle_alpha   90.00
_cell.angle_beta   90.00
_cell.angle_gamma   90.00
#
_symmetry.space_group_name_H-M   'P 1'
#
loop_
_entity.id
_entity.type
_entity.pdbx_description
1 polymer ?
#
loop_
_entity_poly.entity_id
_entity_poly.type
_entity_poly.pdbx_seq_one_letter_code
_entity_poly.pdbx_strand_id
1 'polypeptide(L)'
;LHDHTVSQFRQMMTLEQFRSPELVELYSRRYVDRMIDYHADIFRTLISLGILRAEDPDTLALQYVSPVITLLSVCDRQPEREAECLEKLDAHVRLFFRTFNIKRSEP
;
A
#
# COMPACT_ATOMS: atom_id res chain seq x y z
N LEU A 1 -3.35 -8.99 -3.83
CA LEU A 1 -2.00 -8.72 -3.36
C LEU A 1 -0.94 -9.14 -4.33
N HIS A 2 -1.23 -10.15 -5.10
CA HIS A 2 -0.37 -10.53 -6.20
C HIS A 2 -0.86 -9.90 -7.49
N ASP A 3 -0.83 -8.59 -7.53
CA ASP A 3 -1.06 -7.93 -8.79
C ASP A 3 0.22 -8.08 -9.59
N HIS A 4 0.18 -8.94 -10.58
CA HIS A 4 1.30 -9.22 -11.45
C HIS A 4 1.81 -7.94 -12.14
N THR A 5 0.90 -7.05 -12.50
CA THR A 5 1.23 -5.78 -13.15
C THR A 5 2.05 -4.90 -12.20
N VAL A 6 1.66 -4.82 -10.93
CA VAL A 6 2.38 -4.02 -9.93
C VAL A 6 3.77 -4.61 -9.70
N SER A 7 3.87 -5.94 -9.58
CA SER A 7 5.17 -6.60 -9.41
C SER A 7 6.09 -6.36 -10.60
N GLN A 8 5.56 -6.49 -11.81
CA GLN A 8 6.34 -6.21 -13.02
C GLN A 8 6.80 -4.75 -13.08
N PHE A 9 5.94 -3.83 -12.68
CA PHE A 9 6.29 -2.42 -12.66
C PHE A 9 7.45 -2.15 -11.70
N ARG A 10 7.40 -2.72 -10.48
CA ARG A 10 8.50 -2.55 -9.51
C ARG A 10 9.78 -3.18 -10.00
N GLN A 11 9.70 -4.35 -10.65
CA GLN A 11 10.88 -5.00 -11.22
C GLN A 11 11.50 -4.13 -12.33
N MET A 12 10.67 -3.57 -13.19
CA MET A 12 11.13 -2.66 -14.23
C MET A 12 11.82 -1.44 -13.61
N MET A 13 11.24 -0.88 -12.55
CA MET A 13 11.83 0.25 -11.84
C MET A 13 13.21 -0.10 -11.29
N THR A 14 13.35 -1.30 -10.73
CA THR A 14 14.63 -1.76 -10.21
C THR A 14 15.68 -1.85 -11.31
N LEU A 15 15.30 -2.34 -12.49
CA LEU A 15 16.22 -2.43 -13.64
C LEU A 15 16.61 -1.06 -14.16
N GLU A 16 15.64 -0.14 -14.27
CA GLU A 16 15.89 1.20 -14.76
C GLU A 16 16.77 2.02 -13.81
N GLN A 17 16.82 1.64 -12.55
CA GLN A 17 17.66 2.29 -11.55
C GLN A 17 19.13 2.36 -11.98
N PHE A 18 19.59 1.40 -12.76
CA PHE A 18 20.95 1.37 -13.26
C PHE A 18 21.15 2.21 -14.52
N ARG A 19 20.06 2.60 -15.19
CA ARG A 19 20.11 3.36 -16.42
C ARG A 19 19.92 4.85 -16.22
N SER A 20 18.94 5.22 -15.40
CA SER A 20 18.58 6.62 -15.22
C SER A 20 17.98 6.84 -13.84
N PRO A 21 18.78 7.36 -12.88
CA PRO A 21 18.26 7.70 -11.56
C PRO A 21 17.10 8.68 -11.61
N GLU A 22 17.13 9.62 -12.57
CA GLU A 22 16.05 10.60 -12.74
C GLU A 22 14.75 9.94 -13.16
N LEU A 23 14.84 8.97 -14.08
CA LEU A 23 13.68 8.23 -14.56
C LEU A 23 13.09 7.38 -13.45
N VAL A 24 13.95 6.73 -12.65
CA VAL A 24 13.53 5.95 -11.50
C VAL A 24 12.77 6.82 -10.50
N GLU A 25 13.32 7.99 -10.19
CA GLU A 25 12.68 8.91 -9.27
C GLU A 25 11.30 9.33 -9.78
N LEU A 26 11.19 9.66 -11.06
CA LEU A 26 9.93 10.06 -11.67
C LEU A 26 8.89 8.94 -11.59
N TYR A 27 9.25 7.72 -11.98
CA TYR A 27 8.32 6.60 -11.97
C TYR A 27 7.96 6.18 -10.55
N SER A 28 8.92 6.17 -9.64
CA SER A 28 8.66 5.84 -8.23
C SER A 28 7.69 6.81 -7.62
N ARG A 29 7.87 8.10 -7.87
CA ARG A 29 6.97 9.14 -7.37
C ARG A 29 5.56 8.93 -7.90
N ARG A 30 5.41 8.72 -9.21
CA ARG A 30 4.11 8.49 -9.81
C ARG A 30 3.43 7.23 -9.28
N TYR A 31 4.20 6.18 -9.13
CA TYR A 31 3.67 4.93 -8.61
C TYR A 31 3.15 5.09 -7.19
N VAL A 32 3.95 5.67 -6.31
CA VAL A 32 3.58 5.90 -4.91
C VAL A 32 2.37 6.82 -4.83
N ASP A 33 2.40 7.94 -5.56
CA ASP A 33 1.32 8.91 -5.54
C ASP A 33 0.02 8.28 -6.02
N ARG A 34 0.05 7.48 -7.08
CA ARG A 34 -1.14 6.79 -7.57
C ARG A 34 -1.71 5.81 -6.55
N MET A 35 -0.84 5.07 -5.89
CA MET A 35 -1.29 4.11 -4.88
C MET A 35 -1.94 4.82 -3.71
N ILE A 36 -1.35 5.94 -3.27
CA ILE A 36 -1.90 6.73 -2.19
C ILE A 36 -3.25 7.34 -2.61
N ASP A 37 -3.31 7.96 -3.79
CA ASP A 37 -4.54 8.60 -4.27
C ASP A 37 -5.67 7.58 -4.43
N TYR A 38 -5.38 6.42 -4.99
CA TYR A 38 -6.35 5.35 -5.16
C TYR A 38 -6.95 4.92 -3.82
N HIS A 39 -6.09 4.69 -2.83
CA HIS A 39 -6.56 4.26 -1.51
C HIS A 39 -7.22 5.40 -0.76
N ALA A 40 -6.79 6.64 -0.96
CA ALA A 40 -7.44 7.79 -0.37
C ALA A 40 -8.89 7.90 -0.83
N ASP A 41 -9.15 7.64 -2.12
CA ASP A 41 -10.51 7.65 -2.65
C ASP A 41 -11.36 6.55 -2.03
N ILE A 42 -10.79 5.35 -1.87
CA ILE A 42 -11.48 4.24 -1.20
C ILE A 42 -11.82 4.62 0.23
N PHE A 43 -10.84 5.15 0.96
CA PHE A 43 -11.04 5.52 2.37
C PHE A 43 -12.03 6.65 2.53
N ARG A 44 -12.03 7.62 1.62
CA ARG A 44 -13.03 8.70 1.62
C ARG A 44 -14.44 8.13 1.50
N THR A 45 -14.62 7.16 0.62
CA THR A 45 -15.90 6.47 0.48
C THR A 45 -16.27 5.71 1.74
N LEU A 46 -15.34 4.98 2.33
CA LEU A 46 -15.59 4.22 3.56
C LEU A 46 -15.92 5.13 4.74
N ILE A 47 -15.29 6.29 4.81
CA ILE A 47 -15.60 7.30 5.83
C ILE A 47 -17.03 7.82 5.62
N SER A 48 -17.40 8.14 4.38
CA SER A 48 -18.74 8.66 4.07
C SER A 48 -19.82 7.61 4.36
N LEU A 49 -19.50 6.33 4.27
CA LEU A 49 -20.43 5.24 4.58
C LEU A 49 -20.45 4.90 6.08
N GLY A 50 -19.66 5.57 6.89
CA GLY A 50 -19.62 5.31 8.33
C GLY A 50 -18.89 4.02 8.71
N ILE A 51 -18.08 3.47 7.81
CA ILE A 51 -17.30 2.26 8.07
C ILE A 51 -15.99 2.59 8.76
N LEU A 52 -15.31 3.65 8.30
CA LEU A 52 -14.07 4.13 8.91
C LEU A 52 -14.32 5.43 9.67
N ARG A 53 -13.53 5.65 10.71
CA ARG A 53 -13.58 6.89 11.47
C ARG A 53 -13.20 8.07 10.57
N ALA A 54 -13.76 9.24 10.87
CA ALA A 54 -13.48 10.46 10.14
C ALA A 54 -12.06 10.92 10.43
N GLU A 55 -11.17 10.62 9.51
CA GLU A 55 -9.78 11.04 9.52
C GLU A 55 -9.46 11.60 8.15
N ASP A 56 -8.29 12.25 8.01
CA ASP A 56 -7.86 12.70 6.70
C ASP A 56 -7.59 11.51 5.78
N PRO A 57 -8.33 11.36 4.67
CA PRO A 57 -8.18 10.19 3.80
C PRO A 57 -6.77 10.05 3.21
N ASP A 58 -6.11 11.16 2.91
CA ASP A 58 -4.76 11.11 2.35
C ASP A 58 -3.77 10.58 3.38
N THR A 59 -3.91 10.98 4.63
CA THR A 59 -3.05 10.49 5.71
C THR A 59 -3.30 9.01 5.98
N LEU A 60 -4.57 8.57 5.99
CA LEU A 60 -4.89 7.16 6.13
C LEU A 60 -4.27 6.34 5.00
N ALA A 61 -4.38 6.85 3.77
CA ALA A 61 -3.82 6.16 2.62
C ALA A 61 -2.29 6.05 2.72
N LEU A 62 -1.63 7.12 3.15
CA LEU A 62 -0.18 7.11 3.34
C LEU A 62 0.23 6.03 4.35
N GLN A 63 -0.46 5.96 5.48
CA GLN A 63 -0.14 4.98 6.51
C GLN A 63 -0.45 3.55 6.09
N TYR A 64 -1.50 3.36 5.32
CA TYR A 64 -1.88 2.04 4.85
C TYR A 64 -0.93 1.53 3.76
N VAL A 65 -0.64 2.38 2.79
CA VAL A 65 0.10 2.01 1.57
C VAL A 65 1.59 1.85 1.82
N SER A 66 2.19 2.67 2.68
CA SER A 66 3.64 2.68 2.87
C SER A 66 4.21 1.32 3.32
N PRO A 67 3.64 0.65 4.34
CA PRO A 67 4.12 -0.68 4.70
C PRO A 67 3.86 -1.72 3.60
N VAL A 68 2.77 -1.59 2.86
CA VAL A 68 2.48 -2.50 1.75
C VAL A 68 3.56 -2.42 0.69
N ILE A 69 3.91 -1.20 0.28
CA ILE A 69 4.97 -1.00 -0.72
C ILE A 69 6.30 -1.56 -0.22
N THR A 70 6.63 -1.32 1.05
CA THR A 70 7.87 -1.81 1.65
C THR A 70 7.93 -3.34 1.62
N LEU A 71 6.86 -3.99 2.05
CA LEU A 71 6.82 -5.46 2.10
C LEU A 71 6.87 -6.07 0.71
N LEU A 72 6.16 -5.48 -0.25
CA LEU A 72 6.19 -5.96 -1.62
C LEU A 72 7.57 -5.78 -2.24
N SER A 73 8.28 -4.70 -1.92
CA SER A 73 9.65 -4.48 -2.38
C SER A 73 10.60 -5.54 -1.83
N VAL A 74 10.46 -5.91 -0.56
CA VAL A 74 11.26 -6.99 0.03
C VAL A 74 10.99 -8.30 -0.70
N CYS A 75 9.71 -8.60 -0.96
CA CYS A 75 9.31 -9.82 -1.64
C CYS A 75 9.90 -9.91 -3.06
N ASP A 76 9.93 -8.78 -3.77
CA ASP A 76 10.49 -8.75 -5.12
C ASP A 76 12.00 -8.98 -5.14
N ARG A 77 12.70 -8.45 -4.15
CA ARG A 77 14.17 -8.58 -4.06
C ARG A 77 14.59 -9.92 -3.47
N GLN A 78 13.79 -10.47 -2.58
CA GLN A 78 14.07 -11.69 -1.85
C GLN A 78 12.84 -12.59 -1.89
N PRO A 79 12.60 -13.27 -3.04
CA PRO A 79 11.39 -14.09 -3.19
C PRO A 79 11.26 -15.19 -2.13
N GLU A 80 12.37 -15.64 -1.56
CA GLU A 80 12.35 -16.64 -0.49
C GLU A 80 11.70 -16.14 0.78
N ARG A 81 11.49 -14.82 0.90
CA ARG A 81 10.82 -14.21 2.05
C ARG A 81 9.33 -13.95 1.82
N GLU A 82 8.79 -14.49 0.75
CA GLU A 82 7.38 -14.23 0.40
C GLU A 82 6.42 -14.57 1.53
N ALA A 83 6.57 -15.77 2.12
CA ALA A 83 5.67 -16.20 3.20
C ALA A 83 5.74 -15.25 4.40
N GLU A 84 6.94 -14.83 4.79
CA GLU A 84 7.14 -13.87 5.86
C GLU A 84 6.49 -12.52 5.54
N CYS A 85 6.66 -12.05 4.31
CA CYS A 85 6.11 -10.76 3.90
C CYS A 85 4.58 -10.78 3.86
N LEU A 86 3.98 -11.87 3.39
CA LEU A 86 2.53 -12.02 3.36
C LEU A 86 1.95 -12.07 4.77
N GLU A 87 2.64 -12.73 5.69
CA GLU A 87 2.20 -12.78 7.09
C GLU A 87 2.23 -11.38 7.72
N LYS A 88 3.29 -10.63 7.49
CA LYS A 88 3.40 -9.25 7.98
C LYS A 88 2.36 -8.33 7.34
N LEU A 89 2.09 -8.54 6.07
CA LEU A 89 1.10 -7.77 5.35
C LEU A 89 -0.29 -8.02 5.92
N ASP A 90 -0.63 -9.27 6.17
CA ASP A 90 -1.91 -9.63 6.79
C ASP A 90 -2.06 -8.97 8.17
N ALA A 91 -0.99 -9.02 8.98
CA ALA A 91 -1.01 -8.38 10.30
C ALA A 91 -1.20 -6.87 10.19
N HIS A 92 -0.55 -6.23 9.22
CA HIS A 92 -0.69 -4.80 8.98
C HIS A 92 -2.13 -4.43 8.61
N VAL A 93 -2.73 -5.17 7.68
CA VAL A 93 -4.10 -4.88 7.23
C VAL A 93 -5.07 -5.03 8.38
N ARG A 94 -4.93 -6.09 9.16
CA ARG A 94 -5.80 -6.33 10.32
C ARG A 94 -5.67 -5.24 11.36
N LEU A 95 -4.45 -4.84 11.67
CA LEU A 95 -4.21 -3.78 12.65
C LEU A 95 -4.81 -2.46 12.17
N PHE A 96 -4.60 -2.12 10.90
CA PHE A 96 -5.10 -0.89 10.33
C PHE A 96 -6.62 -0.79 10.46
N PHE A 97 -7.34 -1.81 10.00
CA PHE A 97 -8.80 -1.78 10.05
C PHE A 97 -9.34 -1.90 11.46
N ARG A 98 -8.70 -2.65 12.32
CA ARG A 98 -9.09 -2.72 13.73
C ARG A 98 -8.93 -1.35 14.41
N THR A 99 -7.92 -0.60 14.01
CA THR A 99 -7.65 0.72 14.59
C THR A 99 -8.66 1.76 14.11
N PHE A 100 -9.01 1.74 12.83
CA PHE A 100 -9.77 2.83 12.23
C PHE A 100 -11.23 2.49 11.92
N ASN A 101 -11.65 1.23 11.98
CA ASN A 101 -13.05 0.90 11.82
C ASN A 101 -13.88 1.47 12.95
N ILE A 102 -15.08 1.93 12.59
CA ILE A 102 -16.06 2.32 13.60
C ILE A 102 -16.60 1.04 14.22
N LYS A 103 -16.45 0.91 15.54
CA LYS A 103 -17.03 -0.21 16.27
C LYS A 103 -18.52 0.03 16.41
N ARG A 104 -19.32 -0.82 15.78
CA ARG A 104 -20.75 -0.79 15.99
C ARG A 104 -21.03 -1.39 17.36
N SER A 105 -21.93 -0.74 18.09
CA SER A 105 -22.42 -1.33 19.34
C SER A 105 -23.07 -2.64 18.99
N GLU A 106 -22.57 -3.74 19.55
CA GLU A 106 -23.20 -5.02 19.38
C GLU A 106 -24.54 -5.02 20.09
N PRO A 107 -25.61 -5.47 19.40
CA PRO A 107 -26.91 -5.57 20.05
C PRO A 107 -26.90 -6.57 21.16
#